data_b02eee400279df6f7b3b3ca80ed10017
#
_entry.id   b02eee400279df6f7b3b3ca80ed10017
#
_cell.length_a   1.000
_cell.length_b   1.000
_cell.length_c   1.000
_cell.angle_alpha   90.00
_cell.angle_beta   90.00
_cell.angle_gamma   90.00
#
_symmetry.space_group_name_H-M   'P 1'
#
loop_
_entity.id
_entity.type
_entity.pdbx_description
1 polymer ?
#
loop_
_entity_poly.entity_id
_entity_poly.type
_entity_poly.pdbx_seq_one_letter_code
_entity_poly.pdbx_strand_id
1 'polypeptide(L)'
;MITQCDKTLCSKITHPLINIGCLSDISNTFIETGFYRIILKDRSSCPDFGRLCCDYQDATVIFLSPEYTTSQDLGSYKRSLFLSFHADLINASAIKKHFDDYSFFNYRQDESLHISLREKKILTTRFEDISDELNWGIDKYTNILISGKIELLLNYCKRFYTRQFITRSEVNRCIIQKTKRLIDKYFFMNKISEEGLPTSDYCSNNLNLSSAYFEDLFNHETGMSIAEYIQLRRVHLAKERLYNTNKTVSCIARELGYPSQQYFCKLFKKLSGYTPDEYRNPCRTIS
;
A
#
# COMPACT_ATOMS: atom_id res chain seq x y z
N MET A 1 -2.34 2.62 -35.85
CA MET A 1 -1.83 1.24 -36.04
C MET A 1 -2.20 0.47 -34.79
N ILE A 2 -3.15 -0.44 -34.91
CA ILE A 2 -3.65 -1.32 -33.83
C ILE A 2 -2.58 -2.38 -33.68
N THR A 3 -1.78 -2.29 -32.61
CA THR A 3 -0.87 -3.36 -32.23
C THR A 3 -1.69 -4.60 -31.92
N GLN A 4 -1.58 -5.60 -32.77
CA GLN A 4 -2.01 -6.96 -32.48
C GLN A 4 -1.48 -7.34 -31.10
N CYS A 5 -2.38 -7.81 -30.24
CA CYS A 5 -2.00 -8.56 -29.06
C CYS A 5 -1.20 -9.76 -29.58
N ASP A 6 0.12 -9.76 -29.38
CA ASP A 6 0.99 -10.75 -30.01
C ASP A 6 0.57 -12.14 -29.56
N LYS A 7 0.24 -12.99 -30.54
CA LYS A 7 -0.15 -14.41 -30.36
C LYS A 7 0.92 -15.26 -29.64
N THR A 8 2.07 -14.68 -29.34
CA THR A 8 3.19 -15.31 -28.64
C THR A 8 3.00 -15.48 -27.15
N LEU A 9 2.10 -14.70 -26.51
CA LEU A 9 1.89 -14.73 -25.06
C LEU A 9 0.93 -15.81 -24.55
N CYS A 10 0.33 -16.59 -25.46
CA CYS A 10 -0.54 -17.70 -25.06
C CYS A 10 0.30 -18.95 -24.77
N SER A 11 0.62 -19.22 -23.49
CA SER A 11 1.31 -20.44 -23.11
C SER A 11 0.43 -21.66 -23.45
N LYS A 12 0.95 -22.60 -24.24
CA LYS A 12 0.29 -23.88 -24.55
C LYS A 12 0.36 -24.88 -23.38
N ILE A 13 1.15 -24.57 -22.37
CA ILE A 13 1.39 -25.44 -21.22
C ILE A 13 0.63 -24.90 -20.02
N THR A 14 -0.25 -25.70 -19.46
CA THR A 14 -0.97 -25.37 -18.22
C THR A 14 -0.10 -25.69 -17.01
N HIS A 15 0.27 -24.68 -16.23
CA HIS A 15 0.92 -24.88 -14.95
C HIS A 15 -0.12 -24.74 -13.83
N PRO A 16 -0.16 -25.65 -12.84
CA PRO A 16 -1.23 -25.64 -11.81
C PRO A 16 -1.23 -24.38 -10.92
N LEU A 17 -0.09 -23.71 -10.80
CA LEU A 17 0.08 -22.56 -9.91
C LEU A 17 0.23 -21.23 -10.65
N ILE A 18 0.23 -21.22 -11.99
CA ILE A 18 0.47 -19.99 -12.76
C ILE A 18 -0.37 -20.02 -14.02
N ASN A 19 -0.94 -18.86 -14.33
CA ASN A 19 -1.65 -18.64 -15.58
C ASN A 19 -1.29 -17.26 -16.15
N ILE A 20 -0.94 -17.20 -17.44
CA ILE A 20 -0.50 -15.98 -18.11
C ILE A 20 -1.08 -15.94 -19.54
N GLY A 21 -1.50 -14.76 -20.00
CA GLY A 21 -2.03 -14.61 -21.34
C GLY A 21 -2.80 -13.32 -21.57
N CYS A 22 -3.68 -13.35 -22.57
CA CYS A 22 -4.61 -12.28 -22.84
C CYS A 22 -5.99 -12.63 -22.27
N LEU A 23 -6.64 -11.69 -21.61
CA LEU A 23 -7.96 -11.89 -21.01
C LEU A 23 -9.08 -12.17 -22.03
N SER A 24 -8.86 -11.85 -23.32
CA SER A 24 -9.80 -12.23 -24.40
C SER A 24 -9.91 -13.74 -24.60
N ASP A 25 -8.88 -14.49 -24.21
CA ASP A 25 -8.72 -15.90 -24.56
C ASP A 25 -9.17 -16.85 -23.43
N ILE A 26 -9.62 -16.26 -22.30
CA ILE A 26 -10.02 -17.01 -21.11
C ILE A 26 -11.53 -17.08 -20.99
N SER A 27 -12.07 -18.28 -21.14
CA SER A 27 -13.43 -18.64 -20.73
C SER A 27 -13.47 -18.84 -19.22
N ASN A 28 -14.35 -18.13 -18.50
CA ASN A 28 -14.89 -18.36 -17.14
C ASN A 28 -14.00 -18.93 -16.01
N THR A 29 -12.77 -19.37 -16.24
CA THR A 29 -11.85 -19.97 -15.23
C THR A 29 -11.11 -18.93 -14.37
N PHE A 30 -11.46 -17.66 -14.49
CA PHE A 30 -10.78 -16.56 -13.80
C PHE A 30 -11.10 -16.44 -12.30
N ILE A 31 -11.97 -17.30 -11.77
CA ILE A 31 -12.47 -17.24 -10.38
C ILE A 31 -11.83 -18.34 -9.51
N GLU A 32 -10.59 -18.70 -9.79
CA GLU A 32 -9.89 -19.63 -8.89
C GLU A 32 -9.49 -18.89 -7.60
N THR A 33 -9.86 -19.48 -6.46
CA THR A 33 -9.47 -18.97 -5.14
C THR A 33 -7.98 -19.19 -4.89
N GLY A 34 -7.34 -18.32 -4.11
CA GLY A 34 -5.93 -18.49 -3.75
C GLY A 34 -4.93 -17.86 -4.74
N PHE A 35 -5.38 -17.20 -5.82
CA PHE A 35 -4.51 -16.59 -6.82
C PHE A 35 -4.38 -15.08 -6.66
N TYR A 36 -3.16 -14.58 -6.64
CA TYR A 36 -2.84 -13.19 -6.90
C TYR A 36 -2.92 -12.92 -8.40
N ARG A 37 -3.38 -11.73 -8.78
CA ARG A 37 -3.55 -11.38 -10.21
C ARG A 37 -2.96 -10.00 -10.49
N ILE A 38 -2.27 -9.89 -11.62
CA ILE A 38 -1.73 -8.65 -12.17
C ILE A 38 -2.32 -8.48 -13.56
N ILE A 39 -2.99 -7.37 -13.80
CA ILE A 39 -3.65 -7.06 -15.07
C ILE A 39 -3.02 -5.81 -15.64
N LEU A 40 -2.40 -5.92 -16.81
CA LEU A 40 -1.84 -4.80 -17.56
C LEU A 40 -2.81 -4.40 -18.67
N LYS A 41 -3.39 -3.21 -18.56
CA LYS A 41 -4.43 -2.68 -19.42
C LYS A 41 -3.94 -1.47 -20.21
N ASP A 42 -4.25 -1.45 -21.49
CA ASP A 42 -4.00 -0.30 -22.38
C ASP A 42 -5.01 0.83 -22.16
N ARG A 43 -4.66 2.02 -22.59
CA ARG A 43 -5.45 3.26 -22.47
C ARG A 43 -6.89 3.18 -23.02
N SER A 44 -7.18 2.29 -23.95
CA SER A 44 -8.34 2.33 -24.84
C SER A 44 -9.69 1.98 -24.22
N SER A 45 -9.80 1.85 -22.90
CA SER A 45 -11.07 1.48 -22.26
C SER A 45 -11.27 2.15 -20.89
N CYS A 46 -12.41 2.83 -20.68
CA CYS A 46 -12.90 3.21 -19.35
C CYS A 46 -13.11 1.96 -18.47
N PRO A 47 -12.96 2.10 -17.13
CA PRO A 47 -12.88 3.27 -16.28
C PRO A 47 -11.46 3.80 -16.07
N ASP A 48 -11.35 5.04 -15.58
CA ASP A 48 -10.05 5.73 -15.38
C ASP A 48 -9.21 5.17 -14.22
N PHE A 49 -9.73 4.24 -13.43
CA PHE A 49 -9.03 3.62 -12.29
C PHE A 49 -8.32 4.61 -11.37
N GLY A 50 -9.00 5.73 -11.06
CA GLY A 50 -8.45 6.79 -10.20
C GLY A 50 -7.31 7.60 -10.81
N ARG A 51 -7.20 7.64 -12.15
CA ARG A 51 -6.19 8.42 -12.86
C ARG A 51 -6.37 9.91 -12.63
N LEU A 52 -5.29 10.56 -12.26
CA LEU A 52 -5.21 12.02 -12.11
C LEU A 52 -4.56 12.67 -13.35
N CYS A 53 -4.71 13.97 -13.49
CA CYS A 53 -4.12 14.74 -14.60
C CYS A 53 -2.57 14.67 -14.64
N CYS A 54 -1.94 14.43 -13.50
CA CYS A 54 -0.49 14.28 -13.38
C CYS A 54 0.02 12.85 -13.67
N ASP A 55 -0.88 11.87 -13.85
CA ASP A 55 -0.50 10.49 -14.11
C ASP A 55 -0.22 10.24 -15.59
N TYR A 56 0.63 9.23 -15.82
CA TYR A 56 0.81 8.71 -17.18
C TYR A 56 -0.48 8.09 -17.74
N GLN A 57 -0.63 8.17 -19.06
CA GLN A 57 -1.86 7.80 -19.72
C GLN A 57 -1.75 6.56 -20.63
N ASP A 58 -0.56 5.95 -20.71
CA ASP A 58 -0.31 4.91 -21.72
C ASP A 58 -0.86 3.54 -21.32
N ALA A 59 -0.78 3.19 -20.04
CA ALA A 59 -1.37 1.96 -19.52
C ALA A 59 -1.63 2.05 -18.02
N THR A 60 -2.42 1.09 -17.51
CA THR A 60 -2.74 0.93 -16.08
C THR A 60 -2.48 -0.50 -15.66
N VAL A 61 -1.86 -0.69 -14.50
CA VAL A 61 -1.65 -1.99 -13.86
C VAL A 61 -2.56 -2.10 -12.66
N ILE A 62 -3.32 -3.18 -12.59
CA ILE A 62 -4.26 -3.49 -11.53
C ILE A 62 -3.78 -4.74 -10.81
N PHE A 63 -3.80 -4.70 -9.48
CA PHE A 63 -3.41 -5.82 -8.63
C PHE A 63 -4.64 -6.30 -7.87
N LEU A 64 -4.81 -7.61 -7.79
CA LEU A 64 -5.91 -8.24 -7.07
C LEU A 64 -5.35 -9.32 -6.15
N SER A 65 -5.71 -9.24 -4.86
CA SER A 65 -5.38 -10.28 -3.87
C SER A 65 -6.26 -11.52 -4.07
N PRO A 66 -5.89 -12.68 -3.49
CA PRO A 66 -6.67 -13.91 -3.56
C PRO A 66 -8.10 -13.80 -3.02
N GLU A 67 -8.32 -12.86 -2.10
CA GLU A 67 -9.62 -12.62 -1.46
C GLU A 67 -10.57 -11.81 -2.34
N TYR A 68 -10.05 -11.22 -3.42
CA TYR A 68 -10.85 -10.40 -4.31
C TYR A 68 -11.69 -11.27 -5.25
N THR A 69 -12.98 -11.44 -4.90
CA THR A 69 -13.96 -12.28 -5.60
C THR A 69 -15.01 -11.42 -6.30
N THR A 70 -14.67 -10.65 -7.32
CA THR A 70 -15.71 -9.99 -8.13
C THR A 70 -15.84 -10.62 -9.50
N SER A 71 -16.96 -11.29 -9.71
CA SER A 71 -17.43 -11.79 -11.00
C SER A 71 -17.99 -10.70 -11.93
N GLN A 72 -18.12 -9.46 -11.45
CA GLN A 72 -18.95 -8.45 -12.14
C GLN A 72 -18.23 -7.56 -13.15
N ASP A 73 -16.88 -7.42 -13.12
CA ASP A 73 -16.20 -6.42 -13.96
C ASP A 73 -15.17 -6.95 -14.97
N LEU A 74 -15.06 -8.26 -15.16
CA LEU A 74 -14.11 -8.84 -16.10
C LEU A 74 -14.37 -8.42 -17.57
N GLY A 75 -15.59 -8.01 -17.88
CA GLY A 75 -15.96 -7.48 -19.20
C GLY A 75 -15.18 -6.21 -19.61
N SER A 76 -14.77 -5.41 -18.64
CA SER A 76 -14.01 -4.17 -18.87
C SER A 76 -12.51 -4.43 -19.14
N TYR A 77 -12.02 -5.65 -18.87
CA TYR A 77 -10.60 -6.04 -19.04
C TYR A 77 -10.31 -6.79 -20.34
N LYS A 78 -11.28 -6.93 -21.25
CA LYS A 78 -11.07 -7.52 -22.58
C LYS A 78 -9.87 -6.84 -23.26
N ARG A 79 -8.96 -7.63 -23.83
CA ARG A 79 -7.67 -7.20 -24.44
C ARG A 79 -6.59 -6.73 -23.49
N SER A 80 -6.62 -7.14 -22.21
CA SER A 80 -5.56 -6.87 -21.24
C SER A 80 -4.66 -8.10 -21.12
N LEU A 81 -3.37 -7.86 -20.89
CA LEU A 81 -2.46 -8.93 -20.45
C LEU A 81 -2.71 -9.22 -18.98
N PHE A 82 -2.65 -10.47 -18.60
CA PHE A 82 -2.78 -10.87 -17.21
C PHE A 82 -1.73 -11.90 -16.84
N LEU A 83 -1.36 -11.88 -15.58
CA LEU A 83 -0.59 -12.91 -14.88
C LEU A 83 -1.35 -13.25 -13.61
N SER A 84 -1.64 -14.52 -13.38
CA SER A 84 -2.13 -15.02 -12.10
C SER A 84 -1.20 -16.10 -11.56
N PHE A 85 -0.95 -16.08 -10.26
CA PHE A 85 -0.10 -17.04 -9.57
C PHE A 85 -0.65 -17.38 -8.19
N HIS A 86 -0.60 -18.66 -7.84
CA HIS A 86 -1.14 -19.16 -6.58
C HIS A 86 -0.22 -18.78 -5.40
N ALA A 87 -0.82 -18.58 -4.21
CA ALA A 87 -0.08 -18.28 -2.99
C ALA A 87 0.96 -19.35 -2.62
N ASP A 88 0.72 -20.61 -2.98
CA ASP A 88 1.67 -21.71 -2.72
C ASP A 88 3.00 -21.53 -3.46
N LEU A 89 2.99 -20.94 -4.66
CA LEU A 89 4.22 -20.62 -5.38
C LEU A 89 5.09 -19.64 -4.58
N ILE A 90 4.45 -18.63 -3.99
CA ILE A 90 5.13 -17.64 -3.15
C ILE A 90 5.62 -18.28 -1.86
N ASN A 91 4.76 -19.08 -1.21
CA ASN A 91 5.08 -19.76 0.05
C ASN A 91 6.26 -20.72 -0.07
N ALA A 92 6.45 -21.34 -1.23
CA ALA A 92 7.53 -22.27 -1.52
C ALA A 92 8.84 -21.58 -1.97
N SER A 93 8.85 -20.25 -2.14
CA SER A 93 9.96 -19.49 -2.72
C SER A 93 10.60 -18.50 -1.74
N ALA A 94 11.76 -17.94 -2.13
CA ALA A 94 12.48 -16.95 -1.32
C ALA A 94 11.71 -15.62 -1.17
N ILE A 95 10.86 -15.29 -2.13
CA ILE A 95 10.04 -14.08 -2.16
C ILE A 95 9.08 -13.97 -0.95
N LYS A 96 8.71 -15.11 -0.35
CA LYS A 96 7.86 -15.14 0.86
C LYS A 96 8.34 -14.22 1.97
N LYS A 97 9.65 -14.07 2.15
CA LYS A 97 10.25 -13.31 3.26
C LYS A 97 9.90 -11.81 3.22
N HIS A 98 9.58 -11.29 2.04
CA HIS A 98 9.29 -9.87 1.80
C HIS A 98 8.08 -9.67 0.88
N PHE A 99 7.24 -10.70 0.75
CA PHE A 99 6.04 -10.58 -0.08
C PHE A 99 5.06 -9.54 0.47
N ASP A 100 5.00 -9.40 1.79
CA ASP A 100 4.18 -8.38 2.46
C ASP A 100 4.59 -6.94 2.12
N ASP A 101 5.81 -6.74 1.60
CA ASP A 101 6.27 -5.43 1.10
C ASP A 101 5.57 -5.00 -0.20
N TYR A 102 4.85 -5.90 -0.87
CA TYR A 102 4.05 -5.60 -2.06
C TYR A 102 2.60 -5.28 -1.66
N SER A 103 2.44 -4.27 -0.81
CA SER A 103 1.19 -3.77 -0.23
C SER A 103 0.12 -3.44 -1.26
N PHE A 104 0.51 -3.14 -2.51
CA PHE A 104 -0.39 -2.76 -3.60
C PHE A 104 -1.38 -3.86 -4.05
N PHE A 105 -1.20 -5.10 -3.63
CA PHE A 105 -2.24 -6.13 -3.78
C PHE A 105 -3.48 -5.86 -2.90
N ASN A 106 -3.34 -5.01 -1.88
CA ASN A 106 -4.41 -4.60 -0.97
C ASN A 106 -4.92 -3.17 -1.27
N TYR A 107 -4.50 -2.57 -2.38
CA TYR A 107 -5.01 -1.29 -2.85
C TYR A 107 -6.37 -1.46 -3.51
N ARG A 108 -7.13 -0.39 -3.53
CA ARG A 108 -8.39 -0.34 -4.28
C ARG A 108 -8.11 -0.15 -5.77
N GLN A 109 -9.09 -0.50 -6.62
CA GLN A 109 -8.92 -0.34 -8.06
C GLN A 109 -8.73 1.11 -8.51
N ASP A 110 -9.32 2.08 -7.79
CA ASP A 110 -9.12 3.51 -8.04
C ASP A 110 -7.76 4.05 -7.54
N GLU A 111 -6.95 3.19 -6.92
CA GLU A 111 -5.57 3.45 -6.51
C GLU A 111 -4.55 2.74 -7.43
N SER A 112 -4.96 2.37 -8.63
CA SER A 112 -4.16 1.60 -9.59
C SER A 112 -2.90 2.33 -10.05
N LEU A 113 -1.93 1.55 -10.52
CA LEU A 113 -0.67 2.06 -11.04
C LEU A 113 -0.83 2.53 -12.50
N HIS A 114 -0.57 3.81 -12.74
CA HIS A 114 -0.57 4.41 -14.07
C HIS A 114 0.87 4.55 -14.60
N ILE A 115 1.14 3.99 -15.77
CA ILE A 115 2.48 3.84 -16.30
C ILE A 115 2.65 4.47 -17.68
N SER A 116 3.89 4.89 -17.95
CA SER A 116 4.33 5.42 -19.24
C SER A 116 4.56 4.29 -20.26
N LEU A 117 4.65 4.66 -21.53
CA LEU A 117 4.97 3.74 -22.62
C LEU A 117 6.29 2.97 -22.40
N ARG A 118 7.30 3.64 -21.82
CA ARG A 118 8.57 3.00 -21.45
C ARG A 118 8.39 1.96 -20.36
N GLU A 119 7.65 2.30 -19.31
CA GLU A 119 7.37 1.40 -18.18
C GLU A 119 6.50 0.22 -18.64
N LYS A 120 5.51 0.49 -19.51
CA LYS A 120 4.71 -0.55 -20.14
C LYS A 120 5.58 -1.55 -20.89
N LYS A 121 6.53 -1.08 -21.71
CA LYS A 121 7.46 -1.97 -22.45
C LYS A 121 8.27 -2.84 -21.50
N ILE A 122 8.76 -2.28 -20.38
CA ILE A 122 9.49 -3.05 -19.38
C ILE A 122 8.60 -4.16 -18.80
N LEU A 123 7.38 -3.85 -18.40
CA LEU A 123 6.47 -4.87 -17.84
C LEU A 123 6.09 -5.91 -18.88
N THR A 124 5.77 -5.52 -20.11
CA THR A 124 5.45 -6.47 -21.19
C THR A 124 6.58 -7.47 -21.40
N THR A 125 7.84 -7.01 -21.45
CA THR A 125 8.99 -7.93 -21.54
C THR A 125 9.06 -8.89 -20.35
N ARG A 126 8.72 -8.43 -19.12
CA ARG A 126 8.69 -9.36 -17.95
C ARG A 126 7.57 -10.40 -18.06
N PHE A 127 6.41 -10.04 -18.63
CA PHE A 127 5.36 -11.03 -18.94
C PHE A 127 5.84 -12.04 -19.99
N GLU A 128 6.51 -11.57 -21.04
CA GLU A 128 7.11 -12.44 -22.07
C GLU A 128 8.13 -13.41 -21.47
N ASP A 129 9.05 -12.92 -20.63
CA ASP A 129 10.06 -13.75 -19.95
C ASP A 129 9.43 -14.88 -19.11
N ILE A 130 8.30 -14.61 -18.44
CA ILE A 130 7.58 -15.62 -17.64
C ILE A 130 6.88 -16.62 -18.57
N SER A 131 6.25 -16.14 -19.66
CA SER A 131 5.60 -16.99 -20.66
C SER A 131 6.59 -17.93 -21.35
N ASP A 132 7.76 -17.42 -21.72
CA ASP A 132 8.83 -18.20 -22.36
C ASP A 132 9.35 -19.30 -21.43
N GLU A 133 9.48 -19.01 -20.14
CA GLU A 133 9.87 -20.02 -19.14
C GLU A 133 8.86 -21.16 -19.03
N LEU A 134 7.57 -20.81 -19.03
CA LEU A 134 6.48 -21.80 -19.00
C LEU A 134 6.48 -22.67 -20.27
N ASN A 135 6.82 -22.08 -21.44
CA ASN A 135 6.87 -22.80 -22.72
C ASN A 135 8.11 -23.71 -22.85
N TRP A 136 9.15 -23.50 -22.06
CA TRP A 136 10.34 -24.36 -22.04
C TRP A 136 10.05 -25.77 -21.53
N GLY A 137 9.03 -25.91 -20.67
CA GLY A 137 8.64 -27.16 -20.03
C GLY A 137 8.81 -27.10 -18.50
N ILE A 138 8.10 -28.00 -17.81
CA ILE A 138 8.10 -28.02 -16.33
C ILE A 138 9.21 -28.97 -15.85
N ASP A 139 10.17 -28.42 -15.09
CA ASP A 139 11.24 -29.17 -14.43
C ASP A 139 11.39 -28.76 -12.95
N LYS A 140 12.39 -29.31 -12.26
CA LYS A 140 12.66 -29.00 -10.85
C LYS A 140 13.07 -27.54 -10.58
N TYR A 141 13.49 -26.80 -11.60
CA TYR A 141 13.92 -25.40 -11.49
C TYR A 141 12.84 -24.41 -11.85
N THR A 142 11.79 -24.84 -12.52
CA THR A 142 10.71 -23.99 -13.03
C THR A 142 10.13 -23.07 -11.95
N ASN A 143 9.78 -23.62 -10.77
CA ASN A 143 9.21 -22.83 -9.68
C ASN A 143 10.16 -21.74 -9.17
N ILE A 144 11.47 -22.03 -9.08
CA ILE A 144 12.48 -21.06 -8.63
C ILE A 144 12.68 -19.97 -9.68
N LEU A 145 12.79 -20.33 -10.95
CA LEU A 145 13.00 -19.38 -12.03
C LEU A 145 11.80 -18.46 -12.21
N ILE A 146 10.59 -19.00 -12.20
CA ILE A 146 9.36 -18.22 -12.35
C ILE A 146 9.13 -17.32 -11.15
N SER A 147 9.33 -17.80 -9.91
CA SER A 147 9.19 -16.94 -8.73
C SER A 147 10.19 -15.79 -8.74
N GLY A 148 11.43 -15.99 -9.19
CA GLY A 148 12.40 -14.91 -9.37
C GLY A 148 12.00 -13.91 -10.44
N LYS A 149 11.42 -14.37 -11.56
CA LYS A 149 10.89 -13.49 -12.62
C LYS A 149 9.68 -12.68 -12.14
N ILE A 150 8.78 -13.29 -11.35
CA ILE A 150 7.65 -12.60 -10.69
C ILE A 150 8.18 -11.55 -9.72
N GLU A 151 9.14 -11.89 -8.88
CA GLU A 151 9.76 -10.93 -7.95
C GLU A 151 10.34 -9.72 -8.67
N LEU A 152 11.05 -9.93 -9.78
CA LEU A 152 11.59 -8.85 -10.59
C LEU A 152 10.47 -7.95 -11.15
N LEU A 153 9.37 -8.54 -11.63
CA LEU A 153 8.20 -7.79 -12.11
C LEU A 153 7.58 -6.95 -10.99
N LEU A 154 7.39 -7.53 -9.80
CA LEU A 154 6.82 -6.84 -8.63
C LEU A 154 7.72 -5.69 -8.15
N ASN A 155 9.04 -5.88 -8.18
CA ASN A 155 10.01 -4.82 -7.85
C ASN A 155 9.96 -3.64 -8.83
N TYR A 156 9.73 -3.89 -10.14
CA TYR A 156 9.47 -2.81 -11.08
C TYR A 156 8.16 -2.08 -10.75
N CYS A 157 7.10 -2.80 -10.41
CA CYS A 157 5.82 -2.19 -10.02
C CYS A 157 5.98 -1.33 -8.76
N LYS A 158 6.68 -1.81 -7.73
CA LYS A 158 7.01 -1.04 -6.51
C LYS A 158 7.76 0.25 -6.84
N ARG A 159 8.76 0.19 -7.72
CA ARG A 159 9.49 1.35 -8.21
C ARG A 159 8.57 2.35 -8.93
N PHE A 160 7.64 1.86 -9.74
CA PHE A 160 6.72 2.72 -10.50
C PHE A 160 5.66 3.36 -9.58
N TYR A 161 5.21 2.68 -8.52
CA TYR A 161 4.38 3.30 -7.48
C TYR A 161 5.13 4.42 -6.74
N THR A 162 6.39 4.21 -6.39
CA THR A 162 7.22 5.26 -5.78
C THR A 162 7.30 6.49 -6.70
N ARG A 163 7.51 6.30 -8.00
CA ARG A 163 7.47 7.39 -8.97
C ARG A 163 6.08 8.05 -9.03
N GLN A 164 4.99 7.27 -8.97
CA GLN A 164 3.62 7.80 -8.97
C GLN A 164 3.34 8.64 -7.73
N PHE A 165 3.82 8.28 -6.56
CA PHE A 165 3.75 9.12 -5.36
C PHE A 165 4.47 10.45 -5.59
N ILE A 166 5.66 10.45 -6.20
CA ILE A 166 6.38 11.68 -6.52
C ILE A 166 5.59 12.56 -7.50
N THR A 167 5.04 12.00 -8.56
CA THR A 167 4.26 12.79 -9.55
C THR A 167 2.96 13.33 -8.98
N ARG A 168 2.38 12.69 -7.95
CA ARG A 168 1.17 13.09 -7.24
C ARG A 168 1.45 14.00 -6.02
N SER A 169 2.65 14.53 -5.85
CA SER A 169 3.09 15.24 -4.62
C SER A 169 2.14 16.33 -4.16
N GLU A 170 1.54 17.12 -5.06
CA GLU A 170 0.57 18.17 -4.70
C GLU A 170 -0.71 17.58 -4.09
N VAL A 171 -1.24 16.52 -4.70
CA VAL A 171 -2.45 15.84 -4.20
C VAL A 171 -2.13 15.14 -2.87
N ASN A 172 -0.98 14.47 -2.80
CA ASN A 172 -0.53 13.79 -1.59
C ASN A 172 -0.36 14.76 -0.43
N ARG A 173 0.23 15.94 -0.67
CA ARG A 173 0.34 17.01 0.33
C ARG A 173 -1.01 17.42 0.90
N CYS A 174 -2.03 17.54 0.06
CA CYS A 174 -3.38 17.82 0.51
C CYS A 174 -3.95 16.70 1.39
N ILE A 175 -3.71 15.45 1.02
CA ILE A 175 -4.11 14.27 1.81
C ILE A 175 -3.43 14.30 3.19
N ILE A 176 -2.11 14.52 3.24
CA ILE A 176 -1.36 14.60 4.50
C ILE A 176 -1.88 15.74 5.39
N GLN A 177 -2.19 16.92 4.82
CA GLN A 177 -2.74 18.03 5.59
C GLN A 177 -4.13 17.70 6.16
N LYS A 178 -5.00 17.04 5.36
CA LYS A 178 -6.30 16.56 5.83
C LYS A 178 -6.14 15.54 6.97
N THR A 179 -5.20 14.60 6.83
CA THR A 179 -4.87 13.59 7.87
C THR A 179 -4.49 14.27 9.18
N LYS A 180 -3.57 15.23 9.14
CA LYS A 180 -3.13 15.99 10.33
C LYS A 180 -4.29 16.69 11.00
N ARG A 181 -5.13 17.38 10.24
CA ARG A 181 -6.34 18.05 10.78
C ARG A 181 -7.35 17.05 11.36
N LEU A 182 -7.52 15.89 10.72
CA LEU A 182 -8.40 14.83 11.20
C LEU A 182 -7.95 14.29 12.56
N ILE A 183 -6.65 14.05 12.71
CA ILE A 183 -6.05 13.59 13.97
C ILE A 183 -6.16 14.68 15.04
N ASP A 184 -5.89 15.94 14.73
CA ASP A 184 -6.03 17.07 15.67
C ASP A 184 -7.48 17.20 16.15
N LYS A 185 -8.45 17.10 15.24
CA LYS A 185 -9.87 17.11 15.58
C LYS A 185 -10.28 15.94 16.49
N TYR A 186 -9.71 14.75 16.24
CA TYR A 186 -9.95 13.56 17.06
C TYR A 186 -9.52 13.78 18.51
N PHE A 187 -8.33 14.34 18.72
CA PHE A 187 -7.81 14.69 20.05
C PHE A 187 -8.60 15.83 20.72
N PHE A 188 -8.98 16.83 19.92
CA PHE A 188 -9.77 17.98 20.42
C PHE A 188 -11.15 17.54 20.94
N MET A 189 -11.80 16.63 20.21
CA MET A 189 -13.11 16.08 20.61
C MET A 189 -13.02 15.06 21.75
N ASN A 190 -11.82 14.78 22.27
CA ASN A 190 -11.58 13.81 23.34
C ASN A 190 -12.11 12.38 23.06
N LYS A 191 -12.15 11.99 21.78
CA LYS A 191 -12.65 10.68 21.34
C LYS A 191 -11.84 9.50 21.89
N ILE A 192 -10.62 9.75 22.34
CA ILE A 192 -9.75 8.73 22.94
C ILE A 192 -10.44 7.98 24.09
N SER A 193 -11.24 8.67 24.88
CA SER A 193 -11.92 8.07 26.04
C SER A 193 -12.95 7.01 25.66
N GLU A 194 -13.53 7.11 24.47
CA GLU A 194 -14.62 6.26 23.99
C GLU A 194 -14.15 5.28 22.91
N GLU A 195 -13.35 5.76 21.96
CA GLU A 195 -12.96 5.03 20.74
C GLU A 195 -11.49 4.53 20.78
N GLY A 196 -10.71 4.92 21.79
CA GLY A 196 -9.28 4.64 21.85
C GLY A 196 -8.44 5.57 20.96
N LEU A 197 -7.26 5.13 20.55
CA LEU A 197 -6.40 5.92 19.65
C LEU A 197 -6.90 5.83 18.20
N PRO A 198 -6.76 6.91 17.41
CA PRO A 198 -7.08 6.82 15.99
C PRO A 198 -6.16 5.80 15.30
N THR A 199 -6.75 4.99 14.42
CA THR A 199 -6.05 3.94 13.67
C THR A 199 -5.78 4.37 12.23
N SER A 200 -4.98 3.59 11.50
CA SER A 200 -4.81 3.74 10.06
C SER A 200 -6.17 3.64 9.35
N ASP A 201 -7.00 2.67 9.72
CA ASP A 201 -8.33 2.47 9.15
C ASP A 201 -9.26 3.67 9.40
N TYR A 202 -9.20 4.27 10.59
CA TYR A 202 -9.95 5.49 10.85
C TYR A 202 -9.56 6.62 9.89
N CYS A 203 -8.26 6.81 9.68
CA CYS A 203 -7.76 7.86 8.79
C CYS A 203 -8.10 7.58 7.33
N SER A 204 -7.82 6.37 6.85
CA SER A 204 -8.04 5.97 5.45
C SER A 204 -9.52 6.01 5.06
N ASN A 205 -10.42 5.51 5.92
CA ASN A 205 -11.86 5.55 5.69
C ASN A 205 -12.41 6.98 5.57
N ASN A 206 -11.94 7.91 6.44
CA ASN A 206 -12.33 9.32 6.35
C ASN A 206 -11.78 10.04 5.10
N LEU A 207 -10.75 9.50 4.49
CA LEU A 207 -10.13 10.03 3.26
C LEU A 207 -10.58 9.27 2.01
N ASN A 208 -11.41 8.23 2.18
CA ASN A 208 -11.86 7.35 1.12
C ASN A 208 -10.70 6.68 0.37
N LEU A 209 -9.71 6.16 1.14
CA LEU A 209 -8.56 5.41 0.65
C LEU A 209 -8.54 4.01 1.26
N SER A 210 -7.83 3.05 0.62
CA SER A 210 -7.48 1.81 1.30
C SER A 210 -6.44 2.06 2.40
N SER A 211 -6.47 1.25 3.47
CA SER A 211 -5.48 1.38 4.55
C SER A 211 -4.06 1.17 4.05
N ALA A 212 -3.86 0.20 3.16
CA ALA A 212 -2.55 -0.09 2.59
C ALA A 212 -2.00 1.08 1.75
N TYR A 213 -2.81 1.65 0.83
CA TYR A 213 -2.38 2.81 0.04
C TYR A 213 -2.12 4.03 0.91
N PHE A 214 -2.98 4.28 1.90
CA PHE A 214 -2.83 5.38 2.83
C PHE A 214 -1.54 5.27 3.65
N GLU A 215 -1.20 4.09 4.17
CA GLU A 215 0.03 3.87 4.94
C GLU A 215 1.28 4.09 4.09
N ASP A 216 1.31 3.56 2.87
CA ASP A 216 2.44 3.74 1.96
C ASP A 216 2.60 5.20 1.53
N LEU A 217 1.50 5.87 1.20
CA LEU A 217 1.50 7.29 0.88
C LEU A 217 1.98 8.12 2.08
N PHE A 218 1.46 7.85 3.28
CA PHE A 218 1.82 8.59 4.48
C PHE A 218 3.30 8.41 4.83
N ASN A 219 3.78 7.17 4.75
CA ASN A 219 5.20 6.86 4.98
C ASN A 219 6.11 7.50 3.92
N HIS A 220 5.72 7.46 2.64
CA HIS A 220 6.46 8.10 1.55
C HIS A 220 6.60 9.61 1.76
N GLU A 221 5.50 10.29 2.14
CA GLU A 221 5.47 11.76 2.26
C GLU A 221 6.07 12.29 3.57
N THR A 222 6.04 11.49 4.64
CA THR A 222 6.46 11.95 5.99
C THR A 222 7.70 11.25 6.54
N GLY A 223 8.11 10.12 5.94
CA GLY A 223 9.21 9.29 6.41
C GLY A 223 8.91 8.51 7.70
N MET A 224 7.64 8.45 8.13
CA MET A 224 7.21 7.74 9.34
C MET A 224 5.85 7.09 9.17
N SER A 225 5.57 6.07 9.96
CA SER A 225 4.25 5.44 10.01
C SER A 225 3.20 6.37 10.65
N ILE A 226 1.91 6.15 10.34
CA ILE A 226 0.83 6.89 10.96
C ILE A 226 0.80 6.69 12.49
N ALA A 227 1.15 5.51 12.97
CA ALA A 227 1.22 5.21 14.41
C ALA A 227 2.32 6.02 15.11
N GLU A 228 3.50 6.15 14.49
CA GLU A 228 4.58 7.01 14.99
C GLU A 228 4.16 8.47 15.01
N TYR A 229 3.51 8.96 13.96
CA TYR A 229 3.00 10.33 13.90
C TYR A 229 1.99 10.61 15.03
N ILE A 230 1.03 9.72 15.25
CA ILE A 230 0.05 9.82 16.34
C ILE A 230 0.76 9.86 17.69
N GLN A 231 1.78 9.02 17.87
CA GLN A 231 2.57 9.00 19.10
C GLN A 231 3.32 10.32 19.34
N LEU A 232 3.95 10.88 18.31
CA LEU A 232 4.61 12.19 18.40
C LEU A 232 3.61 13.31 18.71
N ARG A 233 2.43 13.27 18.07
CA ARG A 233 1.37 14.25 18.31
C ARG A 233 0.84 14.20 19.74
N ARG A 234 0.70 13.00 20.32
CA ARG A 234 0.33 12.81 21.74
C ARG A 234 1.36 13.47 22.68
N VAL A 235 2.64 13.27 22.41
CA VAL A 235 3.70 13.90 23.21
C VAL A 235 3.67 15.43 23.08
N HIS A 236 3.40 15.94 21.87
CA HIS A 236 3.26 17.38 21.66
C HIS A 236 2.06 17.96 22.44
N LEU A 237 0.91 17.31 22.39
CA LEU A 237 -0.26 17.69 23.19
C LEU A 237 0.00 17.58 24.71
N ALA A 238 0.79 16.59 25.13
CA ALA A 238 1.21 16.49 26.53
C ALA A 238 2.04 17.70 26.97
N LYS A 239 3.00 18.15 26.13
CA LYS A 239 3.80 19.36 26.38
C LYS A 239 2.90 20.59 26.51
N GLU A 240 1.94 20.78 25.60
CA GLU A 240 0.97 21.88 25.65
C GLU A 240 0.14 21.85 26.95
N ARG A 241 -0.36 20.67 27.36
CA ARG A 241 -1.17 20.53 28.57
C ARG A 241 -0.36 20.72 29.86
N LEU A 242 0.88 20.22 29.88
CA LEU A 242 1.80 20.42 30.99
C LEU A 242 2.13 21.90 31.23
N TYR A 243 2.28 22.66 30.14
CA TYR A 243 2.59 24.09 30.22
C TYR A 243 1.36 24.97 30.54
N ASN A 244 0.21 24.68 29.86
CA ASN A 244 -0.96 25.53 29.90
C ASN A 244 -1.96 25.18 30.99
N THR A 245 -1.81 24.07 31.73
CA THR A 245 -2.77 23.62 32.71
C THR A 245 -2.10 23.12 34.01
N ASN A 246 -2.84 23.17 35.11
CA ASN A 246 -2.44 22.61 36.40
C ASN A 246 -2.87 21.13 36.57
N LYS A 247 -3.24 20.45 35.48
CA LYS A 247 -3.64 19.03 35.54
C LYS A 247 -2.48 18.16 36.01
N THR A 248 -2.79 17.14 36.81
CA THR A 248 -1.76 16.17 37.26
C THR A 248 -1.22 15.37 36.05
N VAL A 249 0.01 14.89 36.17
CA VAL A 249 0.66 14.06 35.14
C VAL A 249 -0.18 12.81 34.84
N SER A 250 -0.79 12.22 35.87
CA SER A 250 -1.70 11.08 35.73
C SER A 250 -2.96 11.42 34.92
N CYS A 251 -3.56 12.59 35.15
CA CYS A 251 -4.73 13.05 34.42
C CYS A 251 -4.38 13.26 32.92
N ILE A 252 -3.26 13.92 32.62
CA ILE A 252 -2.79 14.14 31.27
C ILE A 252 -2.50 12.82 30.54
N ALA A 253 -1.86 11.86 31.22
CA ALA A 253 -1.59 10.54 30.67
C ALA A 253 -2.87 9.81 30.28
N ARG A 254 -3.88 9.82 31.17
CA ARG A 254 -5.20 9.20 30.92
C ARG A 254 -5.95 9.88 29.77
N GLU A 255 -6.01 11.20 29.75
CA GLU A 255 -6.68 11.98 28.68
C GLU A 255 -6.06 11.76 27.30
N LEU A 256 -4.78 11.44 27.26
CA LEU A 256 -4.05 11.15 26.02
C LEU A 256 -4.02 9.64 25.68
N GLY A 257 -4.76 8.81 26.44
CA GLY A 257 -4.89 7.38 26.17
C GLY A 257 -3.65 6.54 26.44
N TYR A 258 -2.80 6.97 27.39
CA TYR A 258 -1.69 6.14 27.82
C TYR A 258 -2.15 5.07 28.82
N PRO A 259 -1.65 3.83 28.70
CA PRO A 259 -2.10 2.72 29.56
C PRO A 259 -1.74 2.95 31.06
N SER A 260 -0.70 3.71 31.35
CA SER A 260 -0.32 4.08 32.72
C SER A 260 0.52 5.37 32.73
N GLN A 261 0.52 6.06 33.87
CA GLN A 261 1.37 7.22 34.11
C GLN A 261 2.87 6.83 33.95
N GLN A 262 3.27 5.66 34.43
CA GLN A 262 4.65 5.21 34.37
C GLN A 262 5.10 5.01 32.92
N TYR A 263 4.27 4.40 32.09
CA TYR A 263 4.53 4.25 30.64
C TYR A 263 4.66 5.63 29.97
N PHE A 264 3.73 6.54 30.27
CA PHE A 264 3.77 7.91 29.77
C PHE A 264 5.06 8.62 30.15
N CYS A 265 5.47 8.60 31.44
CA CYS A 265 6.69 9.26 31.91
C CYS A 265 7.95 8.74 31.21
N LYS A 266 8.07 7.40 31.04
CA LYS A 266 9.20 6.79 30.33
C LYS A 266 9.26 7.24 28.87
N LEU A 267 8.13 7.20 28.18
CA LEU A 267 8.05 7.57 26.76
C LEU A 267 8.26 9.06 26.55
N PHE A 268 7.64 9.91 27.39
CA PHE A 268 7.80 11.36 27.35
C PHE A 268 9.27 11.74 27.55
N LYS A 269 9.96 11.15 28.52
CA LYS A 269 11.39 11.36 28.74
C LYS A 269 12.22 10.91 27.54
N LYS A 270 11.90 9.74 26.94
CA LYS A 270 12.60 9.23 25.74
C LYS A 270 12.48 10.19 24.55
N LEU A 271 11.31 10.82 24.36
CA LEU A 271 11.04 11.66 23.19
C LEU A 271 11.29 13.15 23.42
N SER A 272 11.27 13.63 24.66
CA SER A 272 11.46 15.05 24.98
C SER A 272 12.78 15.37 25.66
N GLY A 273 13.49 14.36 26.18
CA GLY A 273 14.70 14.52 26.99
C GLY A 273 14.44 14.77 28.48
N TYR A 274 13.22 15.13 28.86
CA TYR A 274 12.83 15.51 30.21
C TYR A 274 11.68 14.65 30.73
N THR A 275 11.57 14.46 32.05
CA THR A 275 10.35 13.94 32.64
C THR A 275 9.22 14.97 32.55
N PRO A 276 7.94 14.58 32.64
CA PRO A 276 6.81 15.52 32.64
C PRO A 276 6.89 16.57 33.73
N ASP A 277 7.38 16.21 34.93
CA ASP A 277 7.53 17.12 36.07
C ASP A 277 8.71 18.11 35.88
N GLU A 278 9.84 17.66 35.35
CA GLU A 278 10.95 18.53 34.95
C GLU A 278 10.53 19.49 33.82
N TYR A 279 9.77 19.01 32.87
CA TYR A 279 9.26 19.84 31.75
C TYR A 279 8.30 20.94 32.22
N ARG A 280 7.47 20.64 33.25
CA ARG A 280 6.55 21.62 33.83
C ARG A 280 7.28 22.69 34.67
N ASN A 281 8.34 22.31 35.38
CA ASN A 281 9.08 23.17 36.31
C ASN A 281 10.56 23.22 35.93
N PRO A 282 10.95 23.93 34.86
CA PRO A 282 12.35 23.97 34.40
C PRO A 282 13.32 24.56 35.44
N CYS A 283 12.84 25.33 36.44
CA CYS A 283 13.68 25.92 37.48
C CYS A 283 14.13 24.92 38.57
N ARG A 284 13.63 23.67 38.61
CA ARG A 284 14.04 22.66 39.60
C ARG A 284 15.22 21.80 39.17
N THR A 285 15.69 21.94 37.94
CA THR A 285 16.73 21.07 37.34
C THR A 285 18.12 21.69 37.38
N ILE A 286 18.26 22.87 38.02
CA ILE A 286 19.55 23.59 38.15
C ILE A 286 19.91 23.69 39.67
N SER A 287 19.78 22.59 40.38
CA SER A 287 20.25 22.48 41.78
C SER A 287 21.12 21.26 41.92
#